data_66c979ea76e4f25a147ffce94250861f
#
_entry.id   66c979ea76e4f25a147ffce94250861f
#
_cell.length_a   1.000
_cell.length_b   1.000
_cell.length_c   1.000
_cell.angle_alpha   90.00
_cell.angle_beta   90.00
_cell.angle_gamma   90.00
#
_symmetry.space_group_name_H-M   'P 1'
#
loop_
_entity.id
_entity.type
_entity.pdbx_description
1 polymer ?
#
loop_
_entity_poly.entity_id
_entity_poly.type
_entity_poly.pdbx_seq_one_letter_code
_entity_poly.pdbx_strand_id
1 'polypeptide(L)'
;MKTPKRKPIEPSPKFAKSLEKALKSGDKLEVDGITIVPPTPSHKNWRVKVFFRSQPVERSGGQTLGMVNAAFLEVKAIVDSLHSGALGLPEHSAEQLADVIIDYIEQGGKDNIWKQGTKDDREDDFNHLIKLAREQKLTCAELRPSHLRTYLNSATKTATRGKHLLGVLRTFITWGNASGYFTIEQLQQVSQVKWTPPKGSTYRAAPNRRQQSKLYFGTTESAGGEVPTHDQVIAFAKACQQKFPYGEGFIHTSANMGTRANETFIFTASREIHNKGLGNFVDIENQTVMVHWQFTDDQNKHNKTTKNKKFRTVIIPPTSNIATQFDLRGWLANRCAEALKEQAAGTNELALIFPSPKGRVNNLNAFNGRVIRPASESLGWKMPAYQNADGEDMHMYRFTIHSMRDRFGTTAADEWGYSERQLLEQGSWADPQTVRKFYLGTTDETYRSVKDLHEKQVGSSLSA
;
A
#
# COMPACT_ATOMS: atom_id res chain seq x y z
N MET A 1 -30.94 19.87 -12.42
CA MET A 1 -30.75 21.34 -12.26
C MET A 1 -29.26 21.62 -12.17
N LYS A 2 -28.71 22.48 -13.03
CA LYS A 2 -27.29 22.85 -12.98
C LYS A 2 -27.09 23.80 -11.79
N THR A 3 -26.32 23.38 -10.79
CA THR A 3 -25.90 24.23 -9.67
C THR A 3 -25.21 25.49 -10.20
N PRO A 4 -25.57 26.69 -9.74
CA PRO A 4 -24.91 27.90 -10.18
C PRO A 4 -23.46 27.88 -9.70
N LYS A 5 -22.51 27.95 -10.62
CA LYS A 5 -21.09 28.15 -10.31
C LYS A 5 -20.97 29.47 -9.53
N ARG A 6 -20.69 29.40 -8.22
CA ARG A 6 -20.32 30.58 -7.44
C ARG A 6 -19.10 31.21 -8.11
N LYS A 7 -19.18 32.52 -8.44
CA LYS A 7 -18.02 33.28 -8.91
C LYS A 7 -16.93 33.22 -7.82
N PRO A 8 -15.68 32.98 -8.17
CA PRO A 8 -14.57 33.05 -7.20
C PRO A 8 -14.62 34.46 -6.53
N ILE A 9 -14.58 34.46 -5.20
CA ILE A 9 -14.45 35.74 -4.45
C ILE A 9 -13.04 36.23 -4.74
N GLU A 10 -12.92 37.37 -5.43
CA GLU A 10 -11.64 37.98 -5.70
C GLU A 10 -11.04 38.55 -4.40
N PRO A 11 -9.75 38.32 -4.15
CA PRO A 11 -9.09 38.87 -2.98
C PRO A 11 -9.05 40.41 -3.05
N SER A 12 -9.07 41.06 -1.88
CA SER A 12 -8.89 42.50 -1.87
C SER A 12 -7.56 42.86 -2.56
N PRO A 13 -7.52 43.97 -3.33
CA PRO A 13 -6.30 44.33 -4.09
C PRO A 13 -5.05 44.48 -3.19
N LYS A 14 -5.24 44.87 -1.94
CA LYS A 14 -4.16 44.99 -0.94
C LYS A 14 -3.63 43.61 -0.53
N PHE A 15 -4.51 42.66 -0.27
CA PHE A 15 -4.13 41.29 0.10
C PHE A 15 -3.44 40.56 -1.08
N ALA A 16 -3.98 40.68 -2.29
CA ALA A 16 -3.38 40.12 -3.49
C ALA A 16 -1.93 40.55 -3.71
N LYS A 17 -1.66 41.88 -3.55
CA LYS A 17 -0.30 42.42 -3.64
C LYS A 17 0.63 41.91 -2.55
N SER A 18 0.15 41.81 -1.31
CA SER A 18 0.95 41.28 -0.20
C SER A 18 1.26 39.79 -0.39
N LEU A 19 0.29 39.01 -0.86
CA LEU A 19 0.47 37.59 -1.15
C LEU A 19 1.44 37.37 -2.32
N GLU A 20 1.31 38.15 -3.39
CA GLU A 20 2.24 38.08 -4.52
C GLU A 20 3.67 38.44 -4.11
N LYS A 21 3.86 39.45 -3.25
CA LYS A 21 5.17 39.76 -2.69
C LYS A 21 5.73 38.61 -1.87
N ALA A 22 4.95 38.04 -0.96
CA ALA A 22 5.37 36.92 -0.13
C ALA A 22 5.74 35.68 -0.97
N LEU A 23 4.95 35.38 -2.02
CA LEU A 23 5.25 34.27 -2.93
C LEU A 23 6.57 34.45 -3.69
N LYS A 24 6.90 35.69 -4.07
CA LYS A 24 8.17 36.05 -4.76
C LYS A 24 9.37 36.00 -3.82
N SER A 25 9.22 36.46 -2.58
CA SER A 25 10.33 36.51 -1.59
C SER A 25 10.50 35.18 -0.86
N GLY A 26 9.51 34.29 -0.86
CA GLY A 26 9.53 33.08 -0.06
C GLY A 26 9.30 33.31 1.44
N ASP A 27 8.75 34.48 1.81
CA ASP A 27 8.55 34.83 3.20
C ASP A 27 7.18 34.36 3.73
N LYS A 28 7.14 34.18 5.05
CA LYS A 28 5.90 33.94 5.77
C LYS A 28 5.03 35.21 5.73
N LEU A 29 3.74 35.05 5.47
CA LEU A 29 2.76 36.14 5.51
C LEU A 29 1.70 35.84 6.58
N GLU A 30 1.33 36.83 7.37
CA GLU A 30 0.24 36.76 8.35
C GLU A 30 -0.81 37.83 8.06
N VAL A 31 -2.06 37.39 7.90
CA VAL A 31 -3.21 38.24 7.59
C VAL A 31 -4.43 37.74 8.36
N ASP A 32 -5.10 38.65 9.09
CA ASP A 32 -6.29 38.31 9.88
C ASP A 32 -6.09 37.11 10.85
N GLY A 33 -4.87 36.97 11.41
CA GLY A 33 -4.52 35.87 12.29
C GLY A 33 -4.25 34.53 11.56
N ILE A 34 -4.40 34.50 10.24
CA ILE A 34 -4.10 33.35 9.40
C ILE A 34 -2.66 33.45 8.88
N THR A 35 -1.88 32.42 9.05
CA THR A 35 -0.49 32.37 8.60
C THR A 35 -0.37 31.60 7.28
N ILE A 36 0.28 32.21 6.31
CA ILE A 36 0.68 31.56 5.05
C ILE A 36 2.17 31.25 5.15
N VAL A 37 2.48 29.95 5.10
CA VAL A 37 3.82 29.40 5.34
C VAL A 37 4.42 28.95 4.01
N PRO A 38 5.66 29.36 3.68
CA PRO A 38 6.32 28.95 2.45
C PRO A 38 6.64 27.45 2.42
N PRO A 39 6.91 26.91 1.23
CA PRO A 39 7.39 25.54 1.06
C PRO A 39 8.68 25.28 1.86
N THR A 40 8.82 24.05 2.32
CA THR A 40 10.04 23.57 2.98
C THR A 40 10.52 22.27 2.28
N PRO A 41 11.72 21.78 2.53
CA PRO A 41 12.18 20.51 1.96
C PRO A 41 11.23 19.34 2.20
N SER A 42 10.51 19.34 3.33
CA SER A 42 9.51 18.33 3.71
C SER A 42 8.11 18.59 3.15
N HIS A 43 7.82 19.81 2.70
CA HIS A 43 6.49 20.23 2.21
C HIS A 43 6.64 21.11 0.99
N LYS A 44 6.43 20.57 -0.19
CA LYS A 44 6.64 21.24 -1.48
C LYS A 44 5.63 22.35 -1.80
N ASN A 45 4.53 22.42 -1.07
CA ASN A 45 3.45 23.38 -1.29
C ASN A 45 3.42 24.44 -0.20
N TRP A 46 2.90 25.61 -0.54
CA TRP A 46 2.51 26.61 0.44
C TRP A 46 1.42 26.04 1.34
N ARG A 47 1.40 26.46 2.59
CA ARG A 47 0.41 26.03 3.58
C ARG A 47 -0.25 27.23 4.21
N VAL A 48 -1.56 27.20 4.31
CA VAL A 48 -2.35 28.22 5.00
C VAL A 48 -2.83 27.64 6.31
N LYS A 49 -2.48 28.24 7.43
CA LYS A 49 -2.81 27.74 8.76
C LYS A 49 -3.22 28.81 9.73
N VAL A 50 -4.06 28.42 10.67
CA VAL A 50 -4.44 29.22 11.83
C VAL A 50 -4.58 28.29 13.04
N PHE A 51 -4.37 28.85 14.22
CA PHE A 51 -4.67 28.13 15.46
C PHE A 51 -5.96 28.68 16.05
N PHE A 52 -6.95 27.83 16.20
CA PHE A 52 -8.21 28.17 16.86
C PHE A 52 -8.35 27.29 18.11
N ARG A 53 -8.44 27.91 19.31
CA ARG A 53 -8.49 27.19 20.59
C ARG A 53 -7.43 26.08 20.72
N SER A 54 -6.19 26.39 20.37
CA SER A 54 -5.03 25.50 20.37
C SER A 54 -5.08 24.34 19.34
N GLN A 55 -6.04 24.36 18.43
CA GLN A 55 -6.13 23.36 17.34
C GLN A 55 -5.70 24.00 16.02
N PRO A 56 -4.82 23.34 15.23
CA PRO A 56 -4.43 23.86 13.94
C PRO A 56 -5.52 23.56 12.89
N VAL A 57 -5.94 24.61 12.19
CA VAL A 57 -6.69 24.50 10.93
C VAL A 57 -5.69 24.77 9.81
N GLU A 58 -5.42 23.82 8.95
CA GLU A 58 -4.42 23.93 7.89
C GLU A 58 -4.98 23.44 6.55
N ARG A 59 -4.61 24.14 5.47
CA ARG A 59 -4.90 23.76 4.07
C ARG A 59 -3.63 23.86 3.24
N SER A 60 -3.51 22.95 2.27
CA SER A 60 -2.46 23.04 1.27
C SER A 60 -2.82 24.13 0.25
N GLY A 61 -1.96 25.12 0.12
CA GLY A 61 -2.13 26.24 -0.81
C GLY A 61 -1.56 25.98 -2.21
N GLY A 62 -1.00 24.80 -2.48
CA GLY A 62 -0.34 24.53 -3.77
C GLY A 62 0.88 25.43 -4.02
N GLN A 63 1.17 25.71 -5.30
CA GLN A 63 2.36 26.47 -5.70
C GLN A 63 2.05 27.77 -6.43
N THR A 64 0.79 28.08 -6.70
CA THR A 64 0.38 29.28 -7.45
C THR A 64 -0.40 30.26 -6.56
N LEU A 65 -0.36 31.54 -6.95
CA LEU A 65 -1.11 32.62 -6.28
C LEU A 65 -2.60 32.25 -6.11
N GLY A 66 -3.23 31.75 -7.18
CA GLY A 66 -4.65 31.38 -7.14
C GLY A 66 -4.95 30.26 -6.15
N MET A 67 -4.09 29.24 -6.08
CA MET A 67 -4.26 28.10 -5.16
C MET A 67 -4.06 28.53 -3.70
N VAL A 68 -3.06 29.37 -3.42
CA VAL A 68 -2.82 29.89 -2.06
C VAL A 68 -3.97 30.79 -1.62
N ASN A 69 -4.48 31.62 -2.54
CA ASN A 69 -5.63 32.48 -2.26
C ASN A 69 -6.90 31.66 -1.98
N ALA A 70 -7.16 30.62 -2.78
CA ALA A 70 -8.30 29.73 -2.55
C ALA A 70 -8.23 29.05 -1.16
N ALA A 71 -7.06 28.54 -0.79
CA ALA A 71 -6.82 27.95 0.53
C ALA A 71 -6.97 28.98 1.67
N PHE A 72 -6.54 30.23 1.45
CA PHE A 72 -6.73 31.29 2.43
C PHE A 72 -8.20 31.64 2.64
N LEU A 73 -8.97 31.79 1.57
CA LEU A 73 -10.39 32.06 1.66
C LEU A 73 -11.16 30.90 2.34
N GLU A 74 -10.77 29.68 2.07
CA GLU A 74 -11.33 28.51 2.73
C GLU A 74 -11.04 28.52 4.24
N VAL A 75 -9.78 28.75 4.64
CA VAL A 75 -9.41 28.86 6.06
C VAL A 75 -10.11 30.03 6.73
N LYS A 76 -10.20 31.19 6.06
CA LYS A 76 -10.88 32.36 6.58
C LYS A 76 -12.37 32.12 6.79
N ALA A 77 -13.07 31.50 5.85
CA ALA A 77 -14.47 31.14 5.98
C ALA A 77 -14.72 30.21 7.18
N ILE A 78 -13.80 29.26 7.40
CA ILE A 78 -13.82 28.37 8.57
C ILE A 78 -13.68 29.20 9.87
N VAL A 79 -12.72 30.10 9.92
CA VAL A 79 -12.45 30.94 11.11
C VAL A 79 -13.61 31.89 11.38
N ASP A 80 -14.14 32.52 10.36
CA ASP A 80 -15.29 33.44 10.48
C ASP A 80 -16.53 32.71 11.01
N SER A 81 -16.76 31.49 10.54
CA SER A 81 -17.85 30.62 11.03
C SER A 81 -17.63 30.18 12.49
N LEU A 82 -16.40 29.97 12.90
CA LEU A 82 -16.03 29.62 14.27
C LEU A 82 -16.16 30.82 15.24
N HIS A 83 -15.88 32.03 14.78
CA HIS A 83 -16.00 33.26 15.57
C HIS A 83 -17.42 33.75 15.72
N SER A 84 -18.23 33.61 14.68
CA SER A 84 -19.61 34.17 14.70
C SER A 84 -20.54 33.40 15.63
N GLY A 85 -20.11 32.23 16.17
CA GLY A 85 -21.01 31.39 16.96
C GLY A 85 -22.24 30.89 16.18
N ALA A 86 -22.36 31.34 14.93
CA ALA A 86 -23.38 30.92 13.99
C ALA A 86 -22.98 29.61 13.35
N LEU A 87 -22.82 28.56 14.18
CA LEU A 87 -22.86 27.19 13.71
C LEU A 87 -24.32 26.87 13.38
N GLY A 88 -24.82 27.50 12.31
CA GLY A 88 -25.90 26.88 11.57
C GLY A 88 -25.45 25.48 11.19
N LEU A 89 -26.34 24.53 11.30
CA LEU A 89 -26.06 23.18 10.78
C LEU A 89 -25.57 23.33 9.32
N PRO A 90 -24.57 22.56 8.88
CA PRO A 90 -24.13 22.60 7.50
C PRO A 90 -25.30 22.38 6.54
N GLU A 91 -25.24 22.99 5.36
CA GLU A 91 -26.32 23.04 4.37
C GLU A 91 -26.96 21.65 4.10
N HIS A 92 -26.14 20.61 4.10
CA HIS A 92 -26.55 19.24 3.80
C HIS A 92 -26.58 18.32 5.05
N SER A 93 -26.52 18.87 6.23
CA SER A 93 -26.46 18.09 7.48
C SER A 93 -27.72 17.26 7.77
N ALA A 94 -28.86 17.64 7.20
CA ALA A 94 -30.13 16.92 7.32
C ALA A 94 -30.24 15.69 6.40
N GLU A 95 -29.29 15.51 5.47
CA GLU A 95 -29.30 14.38 4.55
C GLU A 95 -29.04 13.06 5.29
N GLN A 96 -29.61 11.98 4.76
CA GLN A 96 -29.43 10.65 5.34
C GLN A 96 -27.97 10.19 5.21
N LEU A 97 -27.37 9.82 6.32
CA LEU A 97 -25.96 9.42 6.36
C LEU A 97 -25.62 8.26 5.41
N ALA A 98 -26.54 7.30 5.28
CA ALA A 98 -26.36 6.15 4.40
C ALA A 98 -26.23 6.56 2.93
N ASP A 99 -27.07 7.52 2.48
CA ASP A 99 -27.08 7.97 1.10
C ASP A 99 -25.85 8.82 0.81
N VAL A 100 -25.42 9.67 1.73
CA VAL A 100 -24.19 10.46 1.62
C VAL A 100 -22.93 9.56 1.55
N ILE A 101 -22.92 8.42 2.27
CA ILE A 101 -21.82 7.46 2.15
C ILE A 101 -21.80 6.82 0.75
N ILE A 102 -22.96 6.44 0.22
CA ILE A 102 -23.09 5.85 -1.12
C ILE A 102 -22.61 6.85 -2.18
N ASP A 103 -23.09 8.08 -2.11
CA ASP A 103 -22.67 9.15 -3.02
C ASP A 103 -21.15 9.39 -2.98
N TYR A 104 -20.57 9.38 -1.79
CA TYR A 104 -19.12 9.51 -1.61
C TYR A 104 -18.34 8.38 -2.32
N ILE A 105 -18.85 7.15 -2.24
CA ILE A 105 -18.25 5.99 -2.90
C ILE A 105 -18.42 6.09 -4.41
N GLU A 106 -19.63 6.41 -4.88
CA GLU A 106 -19.92 6.55 -6.31
C GLU A 106 -19.13 7.68 -6.97
N GLN A 107 -19.02 8.81 -6.31
CA GLN A 107 -18.20 9.93 -6.77
C GLN A 107 -16.69 9.62 -6.79
N GLY A 108 -16.24 8.55 -6.14
CA GLY A 108 -14.84 8.18 -6.12
C GLY A 108 -13.99 9.01 -5.16
N GLY A 109 -14.59 9.48 -4.06
CA GLY A 109 -13.94 10.30 -3.05
C GLY A 109 -13.79 11.76 -3.46
N LYS A 110 -12.91 12.48 -2.76
CA LYS A 110 -12.71 13.93 -2.95
C LYS A 110 -12.35 14.32 -4.40
N ASP A 111 -11.60 13.48 -5.09
CA ASP A 111 -10.97 13.83 -6.37
C ASP A 111 -11.61 13.12 -7.57
N ASN A 112 -12.72 12.41 -7.39
CA ASN A 112 -13.45 11.63 -8.40
C ASN A 112 -12.57 10.62 -9.19
N ILE A 113 -11.54 10.06 -8.55
CA ILE A 113 -10.49 9.29 -9.22
C ILE A 113 -10.43 7.81 -8.82
N TRP A 114 -11.34 7.34 -7.98
CA TRP A 114 -11.27 5.94 -7.56
C TRP A 114 -11.61 4.99 -8.69
N LYS A 115 -10.74 3.99 -8.85
CA LYS A 115 -10.99 2.86 -9.73
C LYS A 115 -12.06 1.96 -9.10
N GLN A 116 -12.75 1.15 -9.91
CA GLN A 116 -13.81 0.25 -9.44
C GLN A 116 -13.38 -0.58 -8.24
N GLY A 117 -12.26 -1.28 -8.29
CA GLY A 117 -11.79 -2.08 -7.15
C GLY A 117 -11.53 -1.28 -5.86
N THR A 118 -11.30 0.04 -5.94
CA THR A 118 -11.23 0.89 -4.73
C THR A 118 -12.63 1.23 -4.24
N LYS A 119 -13.60 1.41 -5.14
CA LYS A 119 -15.01 1.61 -4.77
C LYS A 119 -15.55 0.36 -4.06
N ASP A 120 -15.31 -0.82 -4.62
CA ASP A 120 -15.68 -2.12 -4.03
C ASP A 120 -15.08 -2.28 -2.62
N ASP A 121 -13.79 -1.98 -2.45
CA ASP A 121 -13.13 -1.97 -1.13
C ASP A 121 -13.79 -0.97 -0.16
N ARG A 122 -14.28 0.18 -0.64
CA ARG A 122 -14.95 1.18 0.20
C ARG A 122 -16.37 0.77 0.52
N GLU A 123 -17.08 0.13 -0.38
CA GLU A 123 -18.40 -0.48 -0.09
C GLU A 123 -18.27 -1.49 1.05
N ASP A 124 -17.30 -2.39 0.99
CA ASP A 124 -17.01 -3.33 2.08
C ASP A 124 -16.60 -2.62 3.38
N ASP A 125 -15.80 -1.55 3.28
CA ASP A 125 -15.41 -0.76 4.44
C ASP A 125 -16.62 -0.10 5.11
N PHE A 126 -17.57 0.42 4.37
CA PHE A 126 -18.72 1.18 4.90
C PHE A 126 -19.99 0.37 5.12
N ASN A 127 -20.07 -0.86 4.64
CA ASN A 127 -21.30 -1.68 4.66
C ASN A 127 -21.98 -1.73 6.05
N HIS A 128 -21.20 -1.96 7.11
CA HIS A 128 -21.74 -1.97 8.47
C HIS A 128 -22.21 -0.57 8.95
N LEU A 129 -21.58 0.52 8.49
CA LEU A 129 -22.00 1.87 8.83
C LEU A 129 -23.27 2.26 8.08
N ILE A 130 -23.37 1.89 6.80
CA ILE A 130 -24.58 2.09 5.98
C ILE A 130 -25.77 1.34 6.63
N LYS A 131 -25.55 0.09 7.04
CA LYS A 131 -26.59 -0.69 7.72
C LYS A 131 -27.03 -0.02 9.02
N LEU A 132 -26.10 0.38 9.89
CA LEU A 132 -26.37 1.08 11.14
C LEU A 132 -27.14 2.40 10.89
N ALA A 133 -26.69 3.18 9.89
CA ALA A 133 -27.31 4.45 9.55
C ALA A 133 -28.76 4.27 9.06
N ARG A 134 -29.04 3.24 8.26
CA ARG A 134 -30.41 2.91 7.79
C ARG A 134 -31.29 2.43 8.91
N GLU A 135 -30.82 1.54 9.78
CA GLU A 135 -31.57 1.01 10.92
C GLU A 135 -31.97 2.11 11.90
N GLN A 136 -31.09 3.07 12.14
CA GLN A 136 -31.33 4.17 13.07
C GLN A 136 -31.82 5.44 12.39
N LYS A 137 -31.98 5.44 11.07
CA LYS A 137 -32.39 6.61 10.26
C LYS A 137 -31.54 7.84 10.53
N LEU A 138 -30.22 7.64 10.66
CA LEU A 138 -29.30 8.71 11.02
C LEU A 138 -29.12 9.70 9.88
N THR A 139 -29.23 10.98 10.20
CA THR A 139 -28.79 12.08 9.36
C THR A 139 -27.30 12.38 9.61
N CYS A 140 -26.67 13.14 8.72
CA CYS A 140 -25.28 13.58 8.92
C CYS A 140 -25.10 14.39 10.21
N ALA A 141 -26.09 15.24 10.57
CA ALA A 141 -26.08 16.01 11.83
C ALA A 141 -26.07 15.15 13.08
N GLU A 142 -26.67 13.96 13.02
CA GLU A 142 -26.84 13.07 14.17
C GLU A 142 -25.64 12.13 14.37
N LEU A 143 -24.69 12.10 13.45
CA LEU A 143 -23.50 11.26 13.59
C LEU A 143 -22.69 11.64 14.83
N ARG A 144 -22.54 10.67 15.76
CA ARG A 144 -21.81 10.83 17.03
C ARG A 144 -20.67 9.84 17.13
N PRO A 145 -19.64 10.10 17.95
CA PRO A 145 -18.58 9.15 18.23
C PRO A 145 -19.05 7.77 18.72
N SER A 146 -20.22 7.70 19.39
CA SER A 146 -20.85 6.44 19.82
C SER A 146 -21.24 5.57 18.63
N HIS A 147 -21.84 6.15 17.59
CA HIS A 147 -22.21 5.42 16.37
C HIS A 147 -20.96 4.84 15.67
N LEU A 148 -19.88 5.61 15.62
CA LEU A 148 -18.62 5.14 15.05
C LEU A 148 -17.97 4.02 15.85
N ARG A 149 -18.05 4.05 17.19
CA ARG A 149 -17.61 2.93 18.03
C ARG A 149 -18.45 1.68 17.80
N THR A 150 -19.77 1.82 17.75
CA THR A 150 -20.69 0.70 17.43
C THR A 150 -20.35 0.11 16.07
N TYR A 151 -20.19 0.94 15.04
CA TYR A 151 -19.76 0.51 13.72
C TYR A 151 -18.41 -0.23 13.76
N LEU A 152 -17.39 0.35 14.38
CA LEU A 152 -16.07 -0.27 14.46
C LEU A 152 -16.10 -1.62 15.19
N ASN A 153 -16.91 -1.74 16.24
CA ASN A 153 -17.08 -2.99 16.97
C ASN A 153 -17.78 -4.07 16.14
N SER A 154 -18.71 -3.69 15.27
CA SER A 154 -19.39 -4.64 14.36
C SER A 154 -18.56 -4.98 13.13
N ALA A 155 -17.81 -4.02 12.58
CA ALA A 155 -17.10 -4.15 11.31
C ALA A 155 -15.71 -4.77 11.44
N THR A 156 -15.10 -4.76 12.63
CA THR A 156 -13.74 -5.26 12.79
C THR A 156 -13.51 -6.00 14.10
N LYS A 157 -12.66 -6.98 13.97
CA LYS A 157 -12.20 -7.85 15.06
C LYS A 157 -10.69 -7.75 15.28
N THR A 158 -9.94 -6.99 14.46
CA THR A 158 -8.49 -6.85 14.56
C THR A 158 -8.04 -5.40 14.68
N ALA A 159 -6.98 -5.15 15.44
CA ALA A 159 -6.42 -3.81 15.61
C ALA A 159 -5.99 -3.16 14.28
N THR A 160 -5.47 -3.96 13.35
CA THR A 160 -5.05 -3.48 12.02
C THR A 160 -6.25 -3.03 11.20
N ARG A 161 -7.33 -3.83 11.16
CA ARG A 161 -8.57 -3.48 10.46
C ARG A 161 -9.24 -2.25 11.12
N GLY A 162 -9.26 -2.18 12.45
CA GLY A 162 -9.78 -1.02 13.18
C GLY A 162 -9.05 0.28 12.86
N LYS A 163 -7.72 0.25 12.79
CA LYS A 163 -6.91 1.41 12.35
C LYS A 163 -7.21 1.79 10.91
N HIS A 164 -7.36 0.82 10.01
CA HIS A 164 -7.70 1.06 8.61
C HIS A 164 -9.07 1.75 8.51
N LEU A 165 -10.10 1.18 9.12
CA LEU A 165 -11.46 1.75 9.11
C LEU A 165 -11.52 3.15 9.73
N LEU A 166 -10.79 3.42 10.80
CA LEU A 166 -10.65 4.77 11.35
C LEU A 166 -10.01 5.75 10.35
N GLY A 167 -9.02 5.32 9.58
CA GLY A 167 -8.42 6.11 8.51
C GLY A 167 -9.43 6.44 7.41
N VAL A 168 -10.21 5.45 6.99
CA VAL A 168 -11.29 5.60 5.99
C VAL A 168 -12.36 6.57 6.48
N LEU A 169 -12.84 6.40 7.71
CA LEU A 169 -13.82 7.30 8.34
C LEU A 169 -13.32 8.75 8.40
N ARG A 170 -12.10 8.96 8.84
CA ARG A 170 -11.53 10.31 8.90
C ARG A 170 -11.48 10.97 7.53
N THR A 171 -11.12 10.23 6.49
CA THR A 171 -11.11 10.74 5.12
C THR A 171 -12.51 11.10 4.66
N PHE A 172 -13.51 10.26 4.92
CA PHE A 172 -14.93 10.50 4.61
C PHE A 172 -15.46 11.75 5.33
N ILE A 173 -15.27 11.84 6.65
CA ILE A 173 -15.76 12.99 7.43
C ILE A 173 -15.05 14.28 7.02
N THR A 174 -13.76 14.21 6.66
CA THR A 174 -13.02 15.37 6.13
C THR A 174 -13.60 15.84 4.80
N TRP A 175 -13.91 14.91 3.89
CA TRP A 175 -14.58 15.22 2.63
C TRP A 175 -15.97 15.80 2.89
N GLY A 176 -16.76 15.16 3.73
CA GLY A 176 -18.11 15.58 4.03
C GLY A 176 -18.19 16.93 4.75
N ASN A 177 -17.19 17.28 5.59
CA ASN A 177 -17.08 18.62 6.17
C ASN A 177 -16.82 19.67 5.08
N ALA A 178 -15.91 19.38 4.16
CA ALA A 178 -15.63 20.29 3.03
C ALA A 178 -16.83 20.43 2.07
N SER A 179 -17.71 19.42 2.00
CA SER A 179 -18.91 19.38 1.16
C SER A 179 -20.18 19.86 1.88
N GLY A 180 -20.10 20.29 3.14
CA GLY A 180 -21.25 20.84 3.88
C GLY A 180 -22.16 19.78 4.51
N TYR A 181 -21.70 18.54 4.70
CA TYR A 181 -22.46 17.49 5.38
C TYR A 181 -22.19 17.42 6.88
N PHE A 182 -20.95 17.68 7.31
CA PHE A 182 -20.51 17.56 8.70
C PHE A 182 -19.96 18.87 9.25
N THR A 183 -20.17 19.08 10.54
CA THR A 183 -19.58 20.22 11.27
C THR A 183 -18.08 20.01 11.55
N ILE A 184 -17.36 21.09 11.80
CA ILE A 184 -15.96 21.02 12.25
C ILE A 184 -15.86 20.31 13.61
N GLU A 185 -16.86 20.51 14.47
CA GLU A 185 -16.92 19.84 15.77
C GLU A 185 -17.01 18.32 15.59
N GLN A 186 -17.86 17.82 14.66
CA GLN A 186 -17.94 16.41 14.33
C GLN A 186 -16.60 15.88 13.80
N LEU A 187 -15.91 16.63 12.92
CA LEU A 187 -14.59 16.28 12.43
C LEU A 187 -13.57 16.16 13.58
N GLN A 188 -13.57 17.08 14.52
CA GLN A 188 -12.71 17.02 15.70
C GLN A 188 -13.03 15.82 16.60
N GLN A 189 -14.30 15.58 16.88
CA GLN A 189 -14.75 14.44 17.69
C GLN A 189 -14.35 13.10 17.06
N VAL A 190 -14.49 12.95 15.73
CA VAL A 190 -14.09 11.75 14.99
C VAL A 190 -12.57 11.56 15.01
N SER A 191 -11.79 12.64 14.95
CA SER A 191 -10.33 12.56 15.03
C SER A 191 -9.84 11.99 16.37
N GLN A 192 -10.62 12.17 17.44
CA GLN A 192 -10.33 11.66 18.78
C GLN A 192 -10.82 10.23 19.01
N VAL A 193 -11.63 9.66 18.11
CA VAL A 193 -12.09 8.28 18.24
C VAL A 193 -10.89 7.36 18.14
N LYS A 194 -10.68 6.57 19.19
CA LYS A 194 -9.72 5.46 19.24
C LYS A 194 -10.53 4.17 19.26
N TRP A 195 -10.13 3.22 18.45
CA TRP A 195 -10.66 1.89 18.54
C TRP A 195 -9.81 1.07 19.51
N THR A 196 -10.48 0.48 20.48
CA THR A 196 -9.90 -0.53 21.37
C THR A 196 -10.81 -1.75 21.33
N PRO A 197 -10.26 -2.97 21.33
CA PRO A 197 -11.09 -4.18 21.41
C PRO A 197 -12.04 -4.10 22.58
N PRO A 198 -13.30 -4.55 22.43
CA PRO A 198 -14.26 -4.58 23.55
C PRO A 198 -13.70 -5.33 24.76
N LYS A 199 -13.90 -4.79 25.96
CA LYS A 199 -13.52 -5.47 27.21
C LYS A 199 -14.25 -6.82 27.30
N GLY A 200 -13.51 -7.89 27.58
CA GLY A 200 -14.07 -9.25 27.66
C GLY A 200 -14.19 -9.96 26.31
N SER A 201 -13.87 -9.29 25.18
CA SER A 201 -13.67 -10.02 23.95
C SER A 201 -12.43 -10.88 24.10
N THR A 202 -12.49 -12.13 23.68
CA THR A 202 -11.34 -13.03 23.49
C THR A 202 -10.35 -12.50 22.44
N TYR A 203 -10.61 -11.31 21.93
CA TYR A 203 -9.74 -10.56 21.02
C TYR A 203 -8.51 -10.05 21.75
N ARG A 204 -7.54 -10.91 21.90
CA ARG A 204 -6.15 -10.43 21.87
C ARG A 204 -5.94 -9.85 20.49
N ALA A 205 -5.44 -8.61 20.41
CA ALA A 205 -4.98 -8.06 19.14
C ALA A 205 -4.19 -9.16 18.43
N ALA A 206 -4.65 -9.58 17.23
CA ALA A 206 -3.98 -10.66 16.51
C ALA A 206 -2.49 -10.35 16.51
N PRO A 207 -1.65 -11.21 17.07
CA PRO A 207 -0.24 -10.91 17.18
C PRO A 207 0.29 -10.62 15.78
N ASN A 208 1.17 -9.65 15.66
CA ASN A 208 1.89 -9.43 14.44
C ASN A 208 2.58 -10.76 14.07
N ARG A 209 2.49 -11.18 12.80
CA ARG A 209 3.12 -12.42 12.30
C ARG A 209 4.57 -12.56 12.78
N ARG A 210 5.33 -11.47 12.81
CA ARG A 210 6.71 -11.41 13.29
C ARG A 210 6.84 -11.74 14.77
N GLN A 211 5.98 -11.18 15.60
CA GLN A 211 5.97 -11.47 17.05
C GLN A 211 5.59 -12.93 17.31
N GLN A 212 4.65 -13.46 16.53
CA GLN A 212 4.22 -14.84 16.66
C GLN A 212 5.30 -15.81 16.17
N SER A 213 5.98 -15.48 15.06
CA SER A 213 7.10 -16.27 14.55
C SER A 213 8.25 -16.32 15.55
N LYS A 214 8.57 -15.20 16.19
CA LYS A 214 9.59 -15.13 17.26
C LYS A 214 9.22 -16.02 18.45
N LEU A 215 7.98 -15.96 18.91
CA LEU A 215 7.49 -16.80 20.02
C LEU A 215 7.55 -18.28 19.70
N TYR A 216 7.22 -18.65 18.46
CA TYR A 216 7.07 -20.05 18.06
C TYR A 216 8.37 -20.71 17.60
N PHE A 217 9.23 -19.96 16.91
CA PHE A 217 10.43 -20.49 16.27
C PHE A 217 11.73 -19.97 16.90
N GLY A 218 11.63 -19.10 17.91
CA GLY A 218 12.81 -18.59 18.64
C GLY A 218 13.76 -17.77 17.76
N THR A 219 13.25 -17.10 16.71
CA THR A 219 14.09 -16.39 15.74
C THR A 219 14.64 -15.08 16.30
N THR A 220 15.91 -14.82 16.06
CA THR A 220 16.56 -13.54 16.34
C THR A 220 16.14 -12.47 15.32
N GLU A 221 15.91 -11.25 15.78
CA GLU A 221 15.43 -10.16 14.94
C GLU A 221 16.49 -9.62 13.98
N SER A 222 16.15 -9.52 12.70
CA SER A 222 16.59 -8.40 11.89
C SER A 222 15.58 -7.24 12.02
N ALA A 223 16.00 -5.99 11.89
CA ALA A 223 15.14 -4.81 12.01
C ALA A 223 13.91 -4.84 11.08
N GLY A 224 13.94 -5.62 10.02
CA GLY A 224 12.90 -5.84 9.03
C GLY A 224 11.89 -6.96 9.33
N GLY A 225 12.11 -7.80 10.35
CA GLY A 225 11.38 -9.02 10.64
C GLY A 225 12.03 -10.24 10.02
N GLU A 226 11.52 -11.43 10.32
CA GLU A 226 12.09 -12.69 9.85
C GLU A 226 12.05 -12.78 8.32
N VAL A 227 13.23 -12.76 7.72
CA VAL A 227 13.44 -13.03 6.30
C VAL A 227 13.85 -14.51 6.20
N PRO A 228 13.27 -15.30 5.27
CA PRO A 228 13.67 -16.69 5.13
C PRO A 228 15.15 -16.80 4.76
N THR A 229 15.87 -17.74 5.37
CA THR A 229 17.23 -18.09 4.96
C THR A 229 17.23 -18.77 3.59
N HIS A 230 18.39 -18.93 2.96
CA HIS A 230 18.51 -19.65 1.70
C HIS A 230 17.98 -21.09 1.82
N ASP A 231 18.35 -21.82 2.87
CA ASP A 231 17.89 -23.19 3.12
C ASP A 231 16.37 -23.25 3.29
N GLN A 232 15.78 -22.24 3.94
CA GLN A 232 14.33 -22.16 4.08
C GLN A 232 13.64 -21.85 2.74
N VAL A 233 14.25 -21.03 1.87
CA VAL A 233 13.75 -20.82 0.49
C VAL A 233 13.78 -22.12 -0.29
N ILE A 234 14.88 -22.88 -0.23
CA ILE A 234 15.04 -24.18 -0.92
C ILE A 234 14.01 -25.17 -0.39
N ALA A 235 13.89 -25.31 0.92
CA ALA A 235 12.90 -26.21 1.52
C ALA A 235 11.47 -25.85 1.10
N PHE A 236 11.15 -24.57 1.12
CA PHE A 236 9.83 -24.08 0.72
C PHE A 236 9.55 -24.29 -0.76
N ALA A 237 10.52 -24.03 -1.62
CA ALA A 237 10.45 -24.26 -3.05
C ALA A 237 10.13 -25.73 -3.37
N LYS A 238 10.87 -26.67 -2.76
CA LYS A 238 10.64 -28.11 -2.90
C LYS A 238 9.25 -28.54 -2.38
N ALA A 239 8.82 -28.01 -1.25
CA ALA A 239 7.48 -28.27 -0.72
C ALA A 239 6.37 -27.72 -1.64
N CYS A 240 6.56 -26.54 -2.23
CA CYS A 240 5.65 -26.00 -3.22
C CYS A 240 5.61 -26.81 -4.52
N GLN A 241 6.73 -27.37 -4.96
CA GLN A 241 6.83 -28.25 -6.12
C GLN A 241 5.95 -29.50 -5.98
N GLN A 242 5.84 -30.04 -4.79
CA GLN A 242 4.96 -31.20 -4.52
C GLN A 242 3.46 -30.87 -4.67
N LYS A 243 3.10 -29.59 -4.61
CA LYS A 243 1.71 -29.12 -4.69
C LYS A 243 1.37 -28.47 -6.04
N PHE A 244 2.38 -28.06 -6.79
CA PHE A 244 2.24 -27.35 -8.04
C PHE A 244 3.45 -27.61 -8.94
N PRO A 245 3.27 -28.08 -10.18
CA PRO A 245 4.36 -28.52 -11.05
C PRO A 245 5.47 -27.47 -11.28
N TYR A 246 5.16 -26.21 -11.11
CA TYR A 246 6.09 -25.08 -11.29
C TYR A 246 6.43 -24.39 -9.96
N GLY A 247 6.12 -25.04 -8.83
CA GLY A 247 6.23 -24.46 -7.49
C GLY A 247 7.64 -24.06 -7.12
N GLU A 248 8.62 -24.88 -7.45
CA GLU A 248 10.04 -24.60 -7.17
C GLU A 248 10.51 -23.38 -7.96
N GLY A 249 10.29 -23.36 -9.27
CA GLY A 249 10.63 -22.23 -10.12
C GLY A 249 9.91 -20.93 -9.72
N PHE A 250 8.64 -21.01 -9.29
CA PHE A 250 7.88 -19.87 -8.82
C PHE A 250 8.48 -19.23 -7.56
N ILE A 251 8.85 -20.05 -6.59
CA ILE A 251 9.45 -19.58 -5.33
C ILE A 251 10.83 -18.97 -5.59
N HIS A 252 11.68 -19.66 -6.36
CA HIS A 252 13.00 -19.13 -6.73
C HIS A 252 12.91 -17.86 -7.55
N THR A 253 11.97 -17.75 -8.50
CA THR A 253 11.70 -16.49 -9.22
C THR A 253 11.36 -15.36 -8.26
N SER A 254 10.45 -15.59 -7.32
CA SER A 254 10.02 -14.58 -6.34
C SER A 254 11.15 -14.16 -5.40
N ALA A 255 11.99 -15.11 -4.97
CA ALA A 255 13.09 -14.90 -4.03
C ALA A 255 14.34 -14.27 -4.67
N ASN A 256 14.53 -14.41 -5.98
CA ASN A 256 15.72 -13.92 -6.69
C ASN A 256 15.45 -12.72 -7.61
N MET A 257 14.20 -12.43 -7.93
CA MET A 257 13.85 -11.32 -8.81
C MET A 257 12.98 -10.25 -8.13
N GLY A 258 12.48 -10.51 -6.94
CA GLY A 258 11.71 -9.55 -6.15
C GLY A 258 10.39 -9.10 -6.80
N THR A 259 9.84 -9.89 -7.71
CA THR A 259 8.57 -9.59 -8.35
C THR A 259 7.39 -9.88 -7.42
N ARG A 260 6.29 -9.14 -7.58
CA ARG A 260 5.05 -9.44 -6.84
C ARG A 260 4.38 -10.67 -7.43
N ALA A 261 3.67 -11.44 -6.61
CA ALA A 261 2.97 -12.64 -7.08
C ALA A 261 2.10 -12.37 -8.33
N ASN A 262 1.32 -11.31 -8.31
CA ASN A 262 0.44 -10.93 -9.44
C ASN A 262 1.21 -10.44 -10.67
N GLU A 263 2.46 -10.06 -10.54
CA GLU A 263 3.36 -9.76 -11.67
C GLU A 263 3.95 -11.07 -12.22
N THR A 264 4.32 -12.01 -11.32
CA THR A 264 4.92 -13.31 -11.67
C THR A 264 3.92 -14.27 -12.32
N PHE A 265 2.66 -14.30 -11.87
CA PHE A 265 1.64 -15.18 -12.45
C PHE A 265 1.35 -14.95 -13.93
N ILE A 266 1.67 -13.77 -14.44
CA ILE A 266 1.51 -13.42 -15.85
C ILE A 266 2.84 -13.34 -16.61
N PHE A 267 3.90 -13.99 -16.12
CA PHE A 267 5.09 -14.19 -16.91
C PHE A 267 4.78 -15.04 -18.13
N THR A 268 5.18 -14.57 -19.31
CA THR A 268 4.92 -15.21 -20.59
C THR A 268 6.20 -15.35 -21.40
N ALA A 269 6.30 -16.45 -22.13
CA ALA A 269 7.36 -16.67 -23.11
C ALA A 269 7.10 -15.96 -24.44
N SER A 270 5.89 -15.39 -24.64
CA SER A 270 5.49 -14.78 -25.90
C SER A 270 5.56 -13.24 -25.86
N ARG A 271 6.42 -12.67 -26.68
CA ARG A 271 6.50 -11.21 -26.85
C ARG A 271 5.21 -10.62 -27.42
N GLU A 272 4.50 -11.37 -28.25
CA GLU A 272 3.21 -10.96 -28.81
C GLU A 272 2.15 -10.78 -27.70
N ILE A 273 2.07 -11.75 -26.76
CA ILE A 273 1.19 -11.68 -25.59
C ILE A 273 1.52 -10.45 -24.73
N HIS A 274 2.82 -10.19 -24.53
CA HIS A 274 3.25 -8.99 -23.82
C HIS A 274 2.80 -7.69 -24.49
N ASN A 275 2.99 -7.59 -25.80
CA ASN A 275 2.60 -6.40 -26.58
C ASN A 275 1.09 -6.15 -26.57
N LYS A 276 0.29 -7.20 -26.42
CA LYS A 276 -1.17 -7.13 -26.21
C LYS A 276 -1.56 -6.73 -24.77
N GLY A 277 -0.62 -6.53 -23.87
CA GLY A 277 -0.89 -6.21 -22.45
C GLY A 277 -1.37 -7.40 -21.61
N LEU A 278 -1.19 -8.63 -22.10
CA LEU A 278 -1.71 -9.85 -21.48
C LEU A 278 -0.69 -10.59 -20.63
N GLY A 279 0.58 -10.18 -20.64
CA GLY A 279 1.63 -10.83 -19.84
C GLY A 279 2.91 -10.02 -19.75
N ASN A 280 3.80 -10.44 -18.86
CA ASN A 280 5.14 -9.89 -18.65
C ASN A 280 6.15 -10.78 -19.39
N PHE A 281 6.82 -10.25 -20.42
CA PHE A 281 7.69 -11.03 -21.29
C PHE A 281 8.99 -11.44 -20.60
N VAL A 282 9.29 -12.73 -20.63
CA VAL A 282 10.55 -13.31 -20.18
C VAL A 282 11.51 -13.36 -21.38
N ASP A 283 12.48 -12.47 -21.38
CA ASP A 283 13.50 -12.34 -22.42
C ASP A 283 14.76 -13.13 -22.02
N ILE A 284 14.82 -14.38 -22.46
CA ILE A 284 15.94 -15.28 -22.10
C ILE A 284 17.24 -14.83 -22.76
N GLU A 285 17.21 -14.29 -23.97
CA GLU A 285 18.40 -13.84 -24.71
C GLU A 285 19.08 -12.69 -23.95
N ASN A 286 18.28 -11.72 -23.47
CA ASN A 286 18.77 -10.58 -22.69
C ASN A 286 18.81 -10.85 -21.18
N GLN A 287 18.42 -12.03 -20.74
CA GLN A 287 18.39 -12.43 -19.33
C GLN A 287 17.57 -11.46 -18.44
N THR A 288 16.43 -11.04 -18.94
CA THR A 288 15.56 -10.05 -18.28
C THR A 288 14.08 -10.45 -18.34
N VAL A 289 13.27 -9.79 -17.54
CA VAL A 289 11.81 -9.84 -17.64
C VAL A 289 11.26 -8.42 -17.72
N MET A 290 10.47 -8.16 -18.76
CA MET A 290 9.77 -6.88 -18.92
C MET A 290 8.50 -6.87 -18.09
N VAL A 291 8.54 -6.19 -16.92
CA VAL A 291 7.42 -6.14 -15.97
C VAL A 291 6.65 -4.84 -16.15
N HIS A 292 5.60 -4.89 -16.95
CA HIS A 292 4.72 -3.78 -17.26
C HIS A 292 3.33 -3.93 -16.63
N TRP A 293 2.92 -5.17 -16.37
CA TRP A 293 1.57 -5.52 -16.02
C TRP A 293 1.49 -6.28 -14.70
N GLN A 294 0.35 -6.24 -14.06
CA GLN A 294 0.00 -7.09 -12.93
C GLN A 294 -1.39 -7.69 -13.15
N PHE A 295 -1.54 -8.95 -12.84
CA PHE A 295 -2.83 -9.61 -12.89
C PHE A 295 -3.80 -9.01 -11.88
N THR A 296 -5.04 -8.83 -12.29
CA THR A 296 -6.17 -8.47 -11.43
C THR A 296 -7.30 -9.44 -11.70
N ASP A 297 -7.94 -9.91 -10.66
CA ASP A 297 -9.05 -10.89 -10.71
C ASP A 297 -10.36 -10.31 -11.28
N ASP A 298 -10.31 -9.12 -11.82
CA ASP A 298 -11.41 -8.47 -12.49
C ASP A 298 -11.70 -9.25 -13.78
N GLN A 299 -12.83 -9.92 -13.82
CA GLN A 299 -13.28 -10.77 -14.95
C GLN A 299 -13.36 -10.02 -16.29
N ASN A 300 -13.21 -8.72 -16.28
CA ASN A 300 -13.26 -7.83 -17.42
C ASN A 300 -11.89 -7.48 -18.04
N LYS A 301 -10.86 -8.42 -17.98
CA LYS A 301 -10.17 -8.53 -19.25
C LYS A 301 -8.74 -8.12 -19.46
N HIS A 302 -8.22 -7.12 -18.88
CA HIS A 302 -6.84 -6.75 -19.21
C HIS A 302 -6.04 -6.59 -17.92
N ASN A 303 -4.83 -7.10 -17.95
CA ASN A 303 -3.88 -6.82 -16.88
C ASN A 303 -3.80 -5.31 -16.66
N LYS A 304 -3.85 -4.89 -15.41
CA LYS A 304 -3.65 -3.47 -15.06
C LYS A 304 -2.16 -3.16 -15.12
N THR A 305 -1.80 -1.93 -15.42
CA THR A 305 -0.43 -1.45 -15.23
C THR A 305 0.00 -1.72 -13.78
N THR A 306 1.30 -1.92 -13.55
CA THR A 306 1.84 -2.13 -12.21
C THR A 306 1.36 -1.04 -11.25
N LYS A 307 1.25 -1.35 -9.96
CA LYS A 307 0.70 -0.46 -8.93
C LYS A 307 1.26 0.97 -8.99
N ASN A 308 2.51 1.11 -9.36
CA ASN A 308 3.21 2.39 -9.46
C ASN A 308 3.21 2.98 -10.87
N LYS A 309 2.50 2.37 -11.84
CA LYS A 309 2.51 2.72 -13.27
C LYS A 309 3.93 2.79 -13.87
N LYS A 310 4.91 2.16 -13.23
CA LYS A 310 6.29 2.12 -13.71
C LYS A 310 6.51 0.81 -14.46
N PHE A 311 6.89 0.94 -15.70
CA PHE A 311 7.47 -0.14 -16.48
C PHE A 311 8.90 -0.37 -16.02
N ARG A 312 9.27 -1.61 -15.83
CA ARG A 312 10.65 -1.94 -15.45
C ARG A 312 11.12 -3.20 -16.13
N THR A 313 12.41 -3.29 -16.31
CA THR A 313 13.11 -4.49 -16.71
C THR A 313 13.79 -5.08 -15.49
N VAL A 314 13.44 -6.31 -15.14
CA VAL A 314 14.02 -7.04 -14.00
C VAL A 314 15.06 -8.01 -14.54
N ILE A 315 16.26 -8.00 -13.96
CA ILE A 315 17.33 -8.89 -14.34
C ILE A 315 17.04 -10.30 -13.80
N ILE A 316 17.22 -11.32 -14.62
CA ILE A 316 17.28 -12.71 -14.19
C ILE A 316 18.70 -12.95 -13.67
N PRO A 317 18.88 -13.18 -12.35
CA PRO A 317 20.23 -13.31 -11.78
C PRO A 317 20.97 -14.51 -12.38
N PRO A 318 22.30 -14.49 -12.38
CA PRO A 318 23.11 -15.60 -12.87
C PRO A 318 22.84 -16.88 -12.07
N THR A 319 23.00 -18.00 -12.73
CA THR A 319 22.76 -19.35 -12.19
C THR A 319 23.72 -19.75 -11.06
N SER A 320 24.86 -19.10 -11.01
CA SER A 320 25.91 -19.35 -10.01
C SER A 320 25.64 -18.74 -8.64
N ASN A 321 24.39 -18.44 -8.32
CA ASN A 321 24.08 -18.08 -6.93
C ASN A 321 24.24 -19.34 -6.06
N ILE A 322 25.44 -19.52 -5.57
CA ILE A 322 25.89 -20.68 -4.75
C ILE A 322 24.93 -20.92 -3.57
N ALA A 323 24.28 -19.88 -3.11
CA ALA A 323 23.36 -19.94 -1.98
C ALA A 323 22.05 -20.70 -2.26
N THR A 324 21.56 -20.73 -3.49
CA THR A 324 20.24 -21.36 -3.78
C THR A 324 20.35 -22.71 -4.50
N GLN A 325 21.51 -23.06 -5.04
CA GLN A 325 21.73 -24.30 -5.82
C GLN A 325 20.67 -24.55 -6.91
N PHE A 326 19.97 -23.53 -7.36
CA PHE A 326 18.89 -23.61 -8.34
C PHE A 326 19.26 -22.80 -9.58
N ASP A 327 19.36 -23.48 -10.73
CA ASP A 327 19.60 -22.82 -12.02
C ASP A 327 18.33 -22.13 -12.53
N LEU A 328 18.05 -20.93 -12.01
CA LEU A 328 16.87 -20.18 -12.40
C LEU A 328 16.85 -19.81 -13.89
N ARG A 329 18.02 -19.49 -14.50
CA ARG A 329 18.09 -19.13 -15.92
C ARG A 329 17.81 -20.32 -16.80
N GLY A 330 18.46 -21.45 -16.56
CA GLY A 330 18.24 -22.68 -17.30
C GLY A 330 16.81 -23.18 -17.12
N TRP A 331 16.27 -23.10 -15.89
CA TRP A 331 14.90 -23.46 -15.62
C TRP A 331 13.91 -22.58 -16.40
N LEU A 332 14.07 -21.26 -16.38
CA LEU A 332 13.21 -20.33 -17.13
C LEU A 332 13.35 -20.54 -18.64
N ALA A 333 14.55 -20.78 -19.16
CA ALA A 333 14.76 -21.07 -20.59
C ALA A 333 14.00 -22.31 -21.03
N ASN A 334 14.13 -23.41 -20.29
CA ASN A 334 13.41 -24.65 -20.55
C ASN A 334 11.88 -24.42 -20.47
N ARG A 335 11.44 -23.75 -19.43
CA ARG A 335 10.00 -23.49 -19.23
C ARG A 335 9.42 -22.55 -20.29
N CYS A 336 10.18 -21.56 -20.79
CA CYS A 336 9.78 -20.73 -21.93
C CYS A 336 9.56 -21.59 -23.19
N ALA A 337 10.50 -22.49 -23.50
CA ALA A 337 10.39 -23.38 -24.64
C ALA A 337 9.16 -24.30 -24.55
N GLU A 338 8.89 -24.83 -23.36
CA GLU A 338 7.69 -25.65 -23.10
C GLU A 338 6.39 -24.82 -23.24
N ALA A 339 6.36 -23.60 -22.64
CA ALA A 339 5.20 -22.74 -22.69
C ALA A 339 4.80 -22.34 -24.13
N LEU A 340 5.79 -22.13 -25.00
CA LEU A 340 5.53 -21.88 -26.43
C LEU A 340 4.98 -23.13 -27.14
N LYS A 341 5.45 -24.33 -26.81
CA LYS A 341 4.87 -25.59 -27.32
C LYS A 341 3.43 -25.78 -26.84
N GLU A 342 3.18 -25.51 -25.56
CA GLU A 342 1.83 -25.54 -24.99
C GLU A 342 0.89 -24.53 -25.64
N GLN A 343 1.40 -23.34 -25.98
CA GLN A 343 0.66 -22.31 -26.71
C GLN A 343 0.28 -22.82 -28.11
N ALA A 344 1.24 -23.38 -28.83
CA ALA A 344 0.98 -23.94 -30.15
C ALA A 344 -0.02 -25.09 -30.12
N ALA A 345 -0.05 -25.87 -29.02
CA ALA A 345 -1.02 -26.93 -28.79
C ALA A 345 -2.38 -26.44 -28.24
N GLY A 346 -2.55 -25.15 -27.97
CA GLY A 346 -3.79 -24.59 -27.43
C GLY A 346 -4.07 -24.89 -25.95
N THR A 347 -3.11 -25.46 -25.22
CA THR A 347 -3.27 -25.82 -23.81
C THR A 347 -2.86 -24.71 -22.83
N ASN A 348 -2.11 -23.70 -23.31
CA ASN A 348 -1.65 -22.53 -22.58
C ASN A 348 -1.62 -21.33 -23.52
N GLU A 349 -2.78 -20.78 -23.84
CA GLU A 349 -2.97 -19.72 -24.87
C GLU A 349 -2.08 -18.48 -24.67
N LEU A 350 -1.74 -18.17 -23.44
CA LEU A 350 -0.91 -17.02 -23.09
C LEU A 350 0.58 -17.36 -22.95
N ALA A 351 1.01 -18.57 -23.30
CA ALA A 351 2.37 -19.05 -23.09
C ALA A 351 2.91 -18.73 -21.67
N LEU A 352 2.08 -18.92 -20.66
CA LEU A 352 2.44 -18.60 -19.27
C LEU A 352 3.55 -19.51 -18.76
N ILE A 353 4.48 -18.93 -18.01
CA ILE A 353 5.54 -19.66 -17.32
C ILE A 353 4.97 -20.45 -16.15
N PHE A 354 3.96 -19.94 -15.48
CA PHE A 354 3.29 -20.51 -14.31
C PHE A 354 1.78 -20.69 -14.54
N PRO A 355 1.36 -21.48 -15.53
CA PRO A 355 -0.05 -21.68 -15.80
C PRO A 355 -0.72 -22.45 -14.66
N SER A 356 -2.00 -22.20 -14.43
CA SER A 356 -2.84 -23.08 -13.62
C SER A 356 -3.02 -24.44 -14.32
N PRO A 357 -3.54 -25.49 -13.65
CA PRO A 357 -3.82 -26.78 -14.30
C PRO A 357 -4.75 -26.72 -15.52
N LYS A 358 -5.44 -25.59 -15.70
CA LYS A 358 -6.31 -25.33 -16.87
C LYS A 358 -5.66 -24.41 -17.91
N GLY A 359 -4.34 -24.22 -17.87
CA GLY A 359 -3.63 -23.33 -18.80
C GLY A 359 -3.89 -21.82 -18.60
N ARG A 360 -4.54 -21.42 -17.50
CA ARG A 360 -4.93 -20.02 -17.23
C ARG A 360 -4.05 -19.37 -16.18
N VAL A 361 -4.16 -18.05 -16.01
CA VAL A 361 -3.48 -17.32 -14.95
C VAL A 361 -3.94 -17.82 -13.57
N ASN A 362 -3.00 -17.96 -12.64
CA ASN A 362 -3.29 -18.33 -11.26
C ASN A 362 -3.90 -17.15 -10.48
N ASN A 363 -4.93 -17.42 -9.68
CA ASN A 363 -5.45 -16.48 -8.70
C ASN A 363 -4.66 -16.61 -7.39
N LEU A 364 -4.25 -15.47 -6.82
CA LEU A 364 -3.40 -15.43 -5.61
C LEU A 364 -4.05 -16.13 -4.40
N ASN A 365 -5.35 -15.91 -4.17
CA ASN A 365 -6.04 -16.53 -3.03
C ASN A 365 -6.14 -18.03 -3.19
N ALA A 366 -6.51 -18.48 -4.38
CA ALA A 366 -6.58 -19.90 -4.71
C ALA A 366 -5.19 -20.57 -4.65
N PHE A 367 -4.15 -19.89 -5.13
CA PHE A 367 -2.77 -20.37 -5.06
C PHE A 367 -2.27 -20.47 -3.62
N ASN A 368 -2.53 -19.45 -2.80
CA ASN A 368 -2.23 -19.48 -1.37
C ASN A 368 -2.91 -20.69 -0.68
N GLY A 369 -4.19 -20.93 -0.97
CA GLY A 369 -4.93 -22.04 -0.36
C GLY A 369 -4.45 -23.43 -0.80
N ARG A 370 -4.09 -23.59 -2.08
CA ARG A 370 -3.76 -24.90 -2.66
C ARG A 370 -2.27 -25.25 -2.64
N VAL A 371 -1.40 -24.24 -2.62
CA VAL A 371 0.04 -24.45 -2.74
C VAL A 371 0.78 -23.94 -1.50
N ILE A 372 0.68 -22.66 -1.20
CA ILE A 372 1.51 -22.00 -0.18
C ILE A 372 1.20 -22.52 1.23
N ARG A 373 -0.08 -22.57 1.61
CA ARG A 373 -0.48 -23.02 2.94
C ARG A 373 -0.15 -24.51 3.16
N PRO A 374 -0.53 -25.44 2.26
CA PRO A 374 -0.16 -26.85 2.41
C PRO A 374 1.35 -27.08 2.41
N ALA A 375 2.13 -26.35 1.61
CA ALA A 375 3.59 -26.42 1.64
C ALA A 375 4.16 -25.93 2.98
N SER A 376 3.64 -24.84 3.52
CA SER A 376 4.04 -24.34 4.84
C SER A 376 3.66 -25.33 5.96
N GLU A 377 2.50 -25.97 5.87
CA GLU A 377 2.07 -26.98 6.85
C GLU A 377 2.97 -28.22 6.83
N SER A 378 3.38 -28.68 5.65
CA SER A 378 4.29 -29.83 5.52
C SER A 378 5.68 -29.57 6.10
N LEU A 379 6.07 -28.30 6.23
CA LEU A 379 7.32 -27.86 6.85
C LEU A 379 7.19 -27.51 8.34
N GLY A 380 6.03 -27.72 8.93
CA GLY A 380 5.77 -27.33 10.31
C GLY A 380 5.74 -25.81 10.55
N TRP A 381 5.51 -25.02 9.51
CA TRP A 381 5.52 -23.53 9.57
C TRP A 381 4.14 -22.91 9.82
N LYS A 382 3.16 -23.74 10.15
CA LYS A 382 1.85 -23.30 10.64
C LYS A 382 1.95 -22.99 12.12
N MET A 383 1.47 -21.85 12.53
CA MET A 383 1.47 -21.40 13.93
C MET A 383 0.08 -20.90 14.32
N PRO A 384 -0.37 -21.12 15.56
CA PRO A 384 -1.61 -20.52 16.03
C PRO A 384 -1.49 -19.01 16.05
N ALA A 385 -2.55 -18.34 15.64
CA ALA A 385 -2.61 -16.88 15.60
C ALA A 385 -3.52 -16.33 16.71
N TYR A 386 -4.78 -16.69 16.65
CA TYR A 386 -5.82 -16.26 17.58
C TYR A 386 -7.07 -17.12 17.37
N GLN A 387 -8.00 -17.10 18.30
CA GLN A 387 -9.34 -17.63 18.07
C GLN A 387 -10.24 -16.55 17.45
N ASN A 388 -11.04 -16.89 16.47
CA ASN A 388 -12.04 -15.98 15.93
C ASN A 388 -13.25 -15.86 16.89
N ALA A 389 -14.28 -15.06 16.50
CA ALA A 389 -15.44 -14.85 17.37
C ALA A 389 -16.27 -16.11 17.60
N ASP A 390 -16.14 -17.09 16.74
CA ASP A 390 -16.87 -18.36 16.78
C ASP A 390 -16.08 -19.43 17.56
N GLY A 391 -14.91 -19.03 18.15
CA GLY A 391 -14.05 -19.91 18.92
C GLY A 391 -13.13 -20.78 18.05
N GLU A 392 -13.09 -20.57 16.74
CA GLU A 392 -12.24 -21.35 15.85
C GLU A 392 -10.79 -20.86 15.89
N ASP A 393 -9.85 -21.79 15.92
CA ASP A 393 -8.42 -21.48 15.89
C ASP A 393 -7.99 -20.95 14.53
N MET A 394 -7.64 -19.68 14.50
CA MET A 394 -7.03 -19.04 13.33
C MET A 394 -5.54 -19.31 13.32
N HIS A 395 -4.99 -19.52 12.14
CA HIS A 395 -3.59 -19.85 11.97
C HIS A 395 -2.86 -18.81 11.14
N MET A 396 -1.59 -18.62 11.42
CA MET A 396 -0.64 -17.89 10.59
C MET A 396 0.42 -18.84 10.04
N TYR A 397 1.09 -18.40 9.01
CA TYR A 397 2.19 -19.13 8.40
C TYR A 397 3.46 -18.31 8.53
N ARG A 398 4.57 -18.98 8.85
CA ARG A 398 5.89 -18.35 9.06
C ARG A 398 6.27 -17.49 7.87
N PHE A 399 6.19 -18.06 6.66
CA PHE A 399 6.48 -17.36 5.43
C PHE A 399 5.28 -17.33 4.47
N THR A 400 5.30 -16.34 3.60
CA THR A 400 4.33 -16.13 2.52
C THR A 400 5.08 -15.86 1.22
N ILE A 401 4.40 -15.79 0.09
CA ILE A 401 5.03 -15.35 -1.18
C ILE A 401 5.73 -13.99 -1.00
N HIS A 402 5.13 -13.08 -0.22
CA HIS A 402 5.74 -11.77 0.03
C HIS A 402 7.07 -11.88 0.79
N SER A 403 7.22 -12.87 1.66
CA SER A 403 8.49 -13.12 2.36
C SER A 403 9.62 -13.50 1.41
N MET A 404 9.31 -14.10 0.25
CA MET A 404 10.29 -14.38 -0.80
C MET A 404 10.83 -13.09 -1.43
N ARG A 405 9.96 -12.10 -1.62
CA ARG A 405 10.37 -10.79 -2.08
C ARG A 405 11.18 -10.01 -1.01
N ASP A 406 10.86 -10.22 0.28
CA ASP A 406 11.69 -9.69 1.36
C ASP A 406 13.09 -10.32 1.32
N ARG A 407 13.19 -11.64 1.03
CA ARG A 407 14.49 -12.31 0.81
C ARG A 407 15.27 -11.71 -0.36
N PHE A 408 14.62 -11.45 -1.49
CA PHE A 408 15.27 -10.75 -2.60
C PHE A 408 15.87 -9.41 -2.14
N GLY A 409 15.11 -8.58 -1.43
CA GLY A 409 15.58 -7.27 -0.99
C GLY A 409 16.81 -7.37 -0.09
N THR A 410 16.82 -8.31 0.84
CA THR A 410 17.96 -8.58 1.73
C THR A 410 19.16 -9.11 0.95
N THR A 411 18.96 -10.12 0.10
CA THR A 411 20.06 -10.68 -0.72
C THR A 411 20.66 -9.63 -1.64
N ALA A 412 19.82 -8.83 -2.30
CA ALA A 412 20.30 -7.80 -3.22
C ALA A 412 21.07 -6.68 -2.50
N ALA A 413 20.65 -6.31 -1.28
CA ALA A 413 21.33 -5.31 -0.47
C ALA A 413 22.66 -5.86 0.11
N ASP A 414 22.58 -7.00 0.79
CA ASP A 414 23.67 -7.49 1.65
C ASP A 414 24.69 -8.36 0.88
N GLU A 415 24.20 -9.16 -0.09
CA GLU A 415 25.06 -10.11 -0.81
C GLU A 415 25.46 -9.59 -2.20
N TRP A 416 24.57 -8.87 -2.91
CA TRP A 416 24.85 -8.37 -4.27
C TRP A 416 25.30 -6.90 -4.31
N GLY A 417 25.24 -6.20 -3.17
CA GLY A 417 25.70 -4.81 -3.05
C GLY A 417 24.85 -3.81 -3.83
N TYR A 418 23.55 -4.09 -4.02
CA TYR A 418 22.66 -3.16 -4.70
C TYR A 418 22.52 -1.86 -3.92
N SER A 419 22.72 -0.74 -4.59
CA SER A 419 22.39 0.58 -4.06
C SER A 419 20.88 0.74 -3.85
N GLU A 420 20.48 1.71 -3.01
CA GLU A 420 19.06 2.07 -2.82
C GLU A 420 18.33 2.26 -4.14
N ARG A 421 18.97 2.95 -5.10
CA ARG A 421 18.37 3.19 -6.41
C ARG A 421 18.14 1.90 -7.19
N GLN A 422 19.10 1.00 -7.20
CA GLN A 422 18.96 -0.30 -7.86
C GLN A 422 17.86 -1.16 -7.21
N LEU A 423 17.79 -1.17 -5.89
CA LEU A 423 16.71 -1.85 -5.16
C LEU A 423 15.33 -1.27 -5.52
N LEU A 424 15.20 0.07 -5.53
CA LEU A 424 13.94 0.73 -5.91
C LEU A 424 13.50 0.38 -7.33
N GLU A 425 14.43 0.33 -8.27
CA GLU A 425 14.15 0.01 -9.67
C GLU A 425 13.79 -1.48 -9.84
N GLN A 426 14.65 -2.39 -9.39
CA GLN A 426 14.45 -3.83 -9.55
C GLN A 426 13.24 -4.35 -8.78
N GLY A 427 13.09 -3.94 -7.53
CA GLY A 427 11.98 -4.35 -6.68
C GLY A 427 10.70 -3.54 -6.91
N SER A 428 10.72 -2.40 -7.63
CA SER A 428 9.55 -1.50 -7.76
C SER A 428 8.97 -1.09 -6.40
N TRP A 429 9.82 -0.74 -5.44
CA TRP A 429 9.35 -0.04 -4.24
C TRP A 429 9.10 1.43 -4.59
N ALA A 430 7.93 1.95 -4.18
CA ALA A 430 7.58 3.34 -4.47
C ALA A 430 8.21 4.32 -3.49
N ASP A 431 8.44 3.86 -2.26
CA ASP A 431 8.91 4.66 -1.15
C ASP A 431 10.33 4.25 -0.75
N PRO A 432 11.31 5.16 -0.91
CA PRO A 432 12.68 4.94 -0.46
C PRO A 432 12.77 4.60 1.03
N GLN A 433 11.89 5.15 1.87
CA GLN A 433 11.88 4.83 3.30
C GLN A 433 11.60 3.35 3.56
N THR A 434 10.79 2.71 2.72
CA THR A 434 10.56 1.25 2.79
C THR A 434 11.87 0.49 2.57
N VAL A 435 12.65 0.87 1.55
CA VAL A 435 13.93 0.23 1.25
C VAL A 435 14.93 0.46 2.40
N ARG A 436 15.07 1.69 2.86
CA ARG A 436 15.97 2.04 3.98
C ARG A 436 15.59 1.30 5.26
N LYS A 437 14.32 1.23 5.59
CA LYS A 437 13.82 0.62 6.82
C LYS A 437 13.96 -0.90 6.84
N PHE A 438 13.77 -1.57 5.71
CA PHE A 438 13.64 -3.03 5.67
C PHE A 438 14.83 -3.74 5.06
N TYR A 439 15.65 -3.06 4.24
CA TYR A 439 16.72 -3.70 3.47
C TYR A 439 18.07 -3.01 3.61
N LEU A 440 18.14 -1.72 3.91
CA LEU A 440 19.37 -0.95 4.11
C LEU A 440 19.58 -0.57 5.58
N GLY A 441 18.86 -1.17 6.51
CA GLY A 441 19.09 -0.99 7.94
C GLY A 441 20.48 -1.56 8.30
N THR A 442 21.20 -0.87 9.19
CA THR A 442 22.45 -1.34 9.75
C THR A 442 22.26 -2.71 10.40
N THR A 443 22.61 -3.77 9.68
CA THR A 443 22.83 -5.09 10.26
C THR A 443 24.27 -5.12 10.82
N ASP A 444 24.55 -5.98 11.80
CA ASP A 444 25.91 -6.19 12.29
C ASP A 444 26.88 -6.54 11.15
N GLU A 445 26.37 -7.14 10.09
CA GLU A 445 27.09 -7.52 8.89
C GLU A 445 27.44 -6.31 8.01
N THR A 446 26.53 -5.34 7.86
CA THR A 446 26.80 -4.05 7.21
C THR A 446 27.86 -3.27 7.99
N TYR A 447 27.83 -3.33 9.32
CA TYR A 447 28.81 -2.68 10.17
C TYR A 447 30.21 -3.33 10.00
N ARG A 448 30.30 -4.67 9.94
CA ARG A 448 31.53 -5.40 9.65
C ARG A 448 32.07 -5.07 8.26
N SER A 449 31.21 -5.09 7.23
CA SER A 449 31.58 -4.75 5.85
C SER A 449 32.12 -3.33 5.73
N VAL A 450 31.50 -2.34 6.39
CA VAL A 450 32.03 -0.96 6.42
C VAL A 450 33.35 -0.90 7.15
N LYS A 451 33.52 -1.63 8.24
CA LYS A 451 34.76 -1.73 8.99
C LYS A 451 35.85 -2.33 8.14
N ASP A 452 35.59 -3.45 7.44
CA ASP A 452 36.53 -4.13 6.55
C ASP A 452 36.95 -3.24 5.34
N LEU A 453 35.99 -2.47 4.80
CA LEU A 453 36.28 -1.48 3.75
C LEU A 453 37.18 -0.34 4.27
N HIS A 454 36.94 0.16 5.46
CA HIS A 454 37.80 1.17 6.11
C HIS A 454 39.17 0.62 6.41
N GLU A 455 39.27 -0.58 6.93
CA GLU A 455 40.58 -1.22 7.21
C GLU A 455 41.39 -1.47 5.93
N LYS A 456 40.74 -1.86 4.83
CA LYS A 456 41.39 -1.99 3.51
C LYS A 456 41.85 -0.65 2.95
N GLN A 457 41.06 0.41 3.06
CA GLN A 457 41.44 1.73 2.58
C GLN A 457 42.53 2.37 3.40
N VAL A 458 42.50 2.21 4.73
CA VAL A 458 43.57 2.72 5.62
C VAL A 458 44.84 1.89 5.48
N GLY A 459 44.72 0.56 5.34
CA GLY A 459 45.88 -0.32 5.12
C GLY A 459 46.63 -0.06 3.80
N SER A 460 45.89 0.29 2.73
CA SER A 460 46.49 0.65 1.44
C SER A 460 47.14 2.04 1.43
N SER A 461 46.73 2.95 2.29
CA SER A 461 47.32 4.30 2.41
C SER A 461 48.55 4.38 3.35
N LEU A 462 48.80 3.33 4.14
CA LEU A 462 49.99 3.24 5.01
C LEU A 462 51.10 2.44 4.37
N SER A 463 50.89 1.80 3.24
CA SER A 463 51.87 1.02 2.47
C SER A 463 52.36 1.72 1.18
N ALA A 464 51.99 2.97 0.96
CA ALA A 464 52.47 3.86 -0.09
C ALA A 464 53.30 5.02 0.49
#